data_d39d2c6073e78d4b95a68f908f4e4e00
#
_entry.id   d39d2c6073e78d4b95a68f908f4e4e00
#
_cell.length_a   1.000
_cell.length_b   1.000
_cell.length_c   1.000
_cell.angle_alpha   90.00
_cell.angle_beta   90.00
_cell.angle_gamma   90.00
#
_symmetry.space_group_name_H-M   'P 1'
#
loop_
_entity.id
_entity.type
_entity.pdbx_description
1 polymer ?
#
loop_
_entity_poly.entity_id
_entity_poly.type
_entity_poly.pdbx_seq_one_letter_code
_entity_poly.pdbx_strand_id
1 'polypeptide(L)'
;MRILQSICWSRVSANGALALLVLALGGFSGRATEPPVVQRPDRVEEMVQAGVGFLVRAQQSDGMIQEKDKRDNHGATMTALALMALASVGHQPADRTTEGGVMRKAVTYLLRPEGQTVGGYFGQRDGSRMYGHGIMTLSLTELMGMGGDKAQDAMIRERAQRGVNLILASQRVRKHDARFIGGWRYSPDAGDSDLSVTVWQLLALRSAKNAGLSVPKEAIDAAVGYLRRSYFSGRDAQGRLTNPKSAFSYVPGQPPQYAMAAAGMLAMQVCGLHDAPEVQGAAEWLRSTPPAWDAAWFFYGTYYYAQASHKRGGEMARKVRDRVSDLLAQHQTPDGSWQGVDGSEGSQGRVYCTAMALLSLSVRHHYLPIYQE
;
A
#
# COMPACT_ATOMS: atom_id res chain seq x y z
N MET A 1 -12.75 0.96 35.91
CA MET A 1 -12.79 2.23 36.65
C MET A 1 -12.85 3.33 35.60
N ARG A 2 -13.91 4.11 35.67
CA ARG A 2 -14.40 5.15 34.76
C ARG A 2 -13.38 6.26 34.50
N ILE A 3 -13.36 6.83 33.27
CA ILE A 3 -13.78 8.24 33.08
C ILE A 3 -14.13 8.43 31.58
N LEU A 4 -15.41 8.67 31.35
CA LEU A 4 -16.02 9.28 30.16
C LEU A 4 -15.90 10.81 30.33
N GLN A 5 -15.53 11.54 29.30
CA GLN A 5 -15.85 12.96 29.19
C GLN A 5 -16.49 13.25 27.83
N SER A 6 -17.78 13.51 27.94
CA SER A 6 -18.70 14.03 26.95
C SER A 6 -18.40 15.50 26.66
N ILE A 7 -18.33 15.90 25.40
CA ILE A 7 -18.38 17.31 24.98
C ILE A 7 -19.78 17.63 24.51
N CYS A 8 -20.39 18.57 25.23
CA CYS A 8 -21.74 19.05 25.10
C CYS A 8 -21.85 20.13 24.03
N TRP A 9 -22.81 20.01 23.11
CA TRP A 9 -23.21 21.05 22.17
C TRP A 9 -24.22 21.97 22.84
N SER A 10 -23.89 23.26 23.05
CA SER A 10 -24.84 24.28 23.46
C SER A 10 -25.44 24.99 22.24
N ARG A 11 -26.76 24.90 22.14
CA ARG A 11 -27.60 25.73 21.28
C ARG A 11 -27.61 27.18 21.79
N VAL A 12 -27.46 28.14 20.90
CA VAL A 12 -27.78 29.55 21.18
C VAL A 12 -29.08 29.88 20.49
N SER A 13 -30.06 30.24 21.31
CA SER A 13 -31.36 30.72 20.89
C SER A 13 -31.32 32.24 20.58
N ALA A 14 -32.09 32.63 19.54
CA ALA A 14 -32.35 34.01 19.19
C ALA A 14 -33.29 34.68 20.24
N ASN A 15 -32.97 35.87 20.64
CA ASN A 15 -34.00 36.88 21.06
C ASN A 15 -33.47 38.27 20.79
N GLY A 16 -34.35 39.10 20.19
CA GLY A 16 -34.09 40.43 19.70
C GLY A 16 -34.05 41.51 20.76
N ALA A 17 -33.45 42.60 20.41
CA ALA A 17 -33.76 43.92 20.93
C ALA A 17 -33.38 45.02 19.91
N LEU A 18 -34.35 45.85 19.66
CA LEU A 18 -34.34 47.08 18.87
C LEU A 18 -33.50 48.15 19.58
N ALA A 19 -32.63 48.89 18.91
CA ALA A 19 -32.40 50.31 19.23
C ALA A 19 -31.40 51.01 18.30
N LEU A 20 -31.85 52.11 17.77
CA LEU A 20 -31.18 53.41 17.48
C LEU A 20 -30.19 53.55 16.33
N LEU A 21 -30.69 54.17 15.30
CA LEU A 21 -30.03 54.84 14.21
C LEU A 21 -29.10 55.98 14.71
N VAL A 22 -27.80 55.87 14.40
CA VAL A 22 -26.89 57.03 14.40
C VAL A 22 -26.20 57.04 13.01
N LEU A 23 -26.59 58.02 12.22
CA LEU A 23 -25.92 58.38 10.95
C LEU A 23 -24.53 58.97 11.26
N ALA A 24 -23.48 58.22 11.01
CA ALA A 24 -22.11 58.76 10.87
C ALA A 24 -21.68 58.56 9.41
N LEU A 25 -21.60 59.65 8.68
CA LEU A 25 -20.95 59.71 7.37
C LEU A 25 -19.45 59.52 7.55
N GLY A 26 -19.01 58.25 7.46
CA GLY A 26 -17.59 57.87 7.42
C GLY A 26 -17.31 57.27 6.05
N GLY A 27 -16.36 57.86 5.30
CA GLY A 27 -16.00 57.49 3.96
C GLY A 27 -15.61 56.00 3.87
N PHE A 28 -16.33 55.23 3.09
CA PHE A 28 -15.99 53.87 2.69
C PHE A 28 -14.78 53.93 1.73
N SER A 29 -13.58 53.81 2.27
CA SER A 29 -12.41 53.40 1.51
C SER A 29 -12.60 51.94 1.18
N GLY A 30 -13.15 51.65 0.00
CA GLY A 30 -13.32 50.29 -0.50
C GLY A 30 -11.93 49.63 -0.69
N ARG A 31 -11.48 48.85 0.29
CA ARG A 31 -10.43 47.86 0.03
C ARG A 31 -11.03 46.86 -0.95
N ALA A 32 -10.55 46.91 -2.19
CA ALA A 32 -10.79 45.83 -3.14
C ALA A 32 -10.30 44.53 -2.45
N THR A 33 -11.22 43.62 -2.13
CA THR A 33 -10.86 42.28 -1.74
C THR A 33 -10.19 41.61 -2.95
N GLU A 34 -8.89 41.34 -2.85
CA GLU A 34 -8.20 40.55 -3.86
C GLU A 34 -9.02 39.25 -4.07
N PRO A 35 -9.25 38.87 -5.34
CA PRO A 35 -9.92 37.59 -5.61
C PRO A 35 -9.14 36.46 -4.94
N PRO A 36 -9.82 35.44 -4.40
CA PRO A 36 -9.16 34.34 -3.76
C PRO A 36 -8.12 33.76 -4.73
N VAL A 37 -6.86 33.70 -4.28
CA VAL A 37 -5.78 33.07 -5.04
C VAL A 37 -6.17 31.61 -5.21
N VAL A 38 -6.66 31.22 -6.38
CA VAL A 38 -6.86 29.84 -6.77
C VAL A 38 -5.46 29.25 -6.88
N GLN A 39 -5.02 28.59 -5.81
CA GLN A 39 -3.77 27.82 -5.87
C GLN A 39 -3.96 26.75 -6.95
N ARG A 40 -3.12 26.82 -7.99
CA ARG A 40 -3.07 25.73 -8.98
C ARG A 40 -2.72 24.45 -8.24
N PRO A 41 -3.38 23.32 -8.56
CA PRO A 41 -3.02 22.04 -7.98
C PRO A 41 -1.51 21.79 -8.17
N ASP A 42 -0.88 21.21 -7.15
CA ASP A 42 0.50 20.73 -7.27
C ASP A 42 0.55 19.69 -8.41
N ARG A 43 1.60 19.73 -9.23
CA ARG A 43 1.82 18.77 -10.34
C ARG A 43 1.60 17.32 -9.92
N VAL A 44 1.97 16.96 -8.69
CA VAL A 44 1.76 15.61 -8.16
C VAL A 44 0.27 15.34 -7.95
N GLU A 45 -0.48 16.32 -7.47
CA GLU A 45 -1.93 16.19 -7.30
C GLU A 45 -2.62 16.02 -8.67
N GLU A 46 -2.22 16.77 -9.69
CA GLU A 46 -2.74 16.58 -11.05
C GLU A 46 -2.48 15.17 -11.59
N MET A 47 -1.27 14.64 -11.37
CA MET A 47 -0.92 13.24 -11.73
C MET A 47 -1.77 12.21 -10.99
N VAL A 48 -1.95 12.41 -9.69
CA VAL A 48 -2.78 11.53 -8.85
C VAL A 48 -4.21 11.53 -9.34
N GLN A 49 -4.82 12.69 -9.57
CA GLN A 49 -6.19 12.81 -10.07
C GLN A 49 -6.37 12.16 -11.45
N ALA A 50 -5.41 12.32 -12.35
CA ALA A 50 -5.44 11.67 -13.66
C ALA A 50 -5.36 10.14 -13.54
N GLY A 51 -4.49 9.61 -12.67
CA GLY A 51 -4.34 8.19 -12.40
C GLY A 51 -5.58 7.58 -11.73
N VAL A 52 -6.18 8.27 -10.76
CA VAL A 52 -7.47 7.91 -10.15
C VAL A 52 -8.55 7.82 -11.24
N GLY A 53 -8.64 8.85 -12.10
CA GLY A 53 -9.59 8.86 -13.21
C GLY A 53 -9.41 7.68 -14.16
N PHE A 54 -8.17 7.25 -14.43
CA PHE A 54 -7.90 6.04 -15.22
C PHE A 54 -8.45 4.79 -14.53
N LEU A 55 -8.13 4.56 -13.23
CA LEU A 55 -8.61 3.39 -12.49
C LEU A 55 -10.15 3.34 -12.41
N VAL A 56 -10.80 4.49 -12.24
CA VAL A 56 -12.26 4.62 -12.24
C VAL A 56 -12.84 4.16 -13.59
N ARG A 57 -12.27 4.62 -14.72
CA ARG A 57 -12.71 4.21 -16.05
C ARG A 57 -12.40 2.75 -16.40
N ALA A 58 -11.40 2.16 -15.76
CA ALA A 58 -11.04 0.75 -15.95
C ALA A 58 -12.01 -0.22 -15.25
N GLN A 59 -12.95 0.29 -14.41
CA GLN A 59 -13.92 -0.58 -13.75
C GLN A 59 -14.91 -1.17 -14.74
N GLN A 60 -15.10 -2.47 -14.69
CA GLN A 60 -16.05 -3.22 -15.48
C GLN A 60 -17.43 -3.30 -14.78
N SER A 61 -18.44 -3.75 -15.49
CA SER A 61 -19.82 -3.80 -15.00
C SER A 61 -20.01 -4.67 -13.75
N ASP A 62 -19.18 -5.72 -13.60
CA ASP A 62 -19.19 -6.63 -12.44
C ASP A 62 -18.40 -6.10 -11.23
N GLY A 63 -17.79 -4.93 -11.34
CA GLY A 63 -16.99 -4.29 -10.29
C GLY A 63 -15.50 -4.55 -10.36
N MET A 64 -15.02 -5.45 -11.24
CA MET A 64 -13.59 -5.68 -11.47
C MET A 64 -12.93 -4.40 -12.01
N ILE A 65 -11.74 -4.07 -11.51
CA ILE A 65 -10.89 -3.00 -12.06
C ILE A 65 -9.72 -3.66 -12.79
N GLN A 66 -9.86 -3.79 -14.12
CA GLN A 66 -8.85 -4.36 -15.00
C GLN A 66 -9.14 -3.92 -16.45
N GLU A 67 -8.09 -3.88 -17.28
CA GLU A 67 -8.22 -3.63 -18.72
C GLU A 67 -9.03 -4.77 -19.38
N LYS A 68 -9.89 -4.42 -20.31
CA LYS A 68 -10.84 -5.39 -20.92
C LYS A 68 -10.15 -6.55 -21.63
N ASP A 69 -9.05 -6.27 -22.30
CA ASP A 69 -8.19 -7.26 -23.01
C ASP A 69 -7.31 -8.09 -22.06
N LYS A 70 -7.22 -7.68 -20.79
CA LYS A 70 -6.46 -8.37 -19.74
C LYS A 70 -7.34 -8.95 -18.63
N ARG A 71 -8.65 -9.10 -18.88
CA ARG A 71 -9.62 -9.55 -17.88
C ARG A 71 -9.20 -10.83 -17.16
N ASP A 72 -8.62 -11.78 -17.88
CA ASP A 72 -8.20 -13.08 -17.34
C ASP A 72 -6.81 -13.06 -16.72
N ASN A 73 -6.12 -11.90 -16.73
CA ASN A 73 -4.82 -11.72 -16.14
C ASN A 73 -4.94 -11.16 -14.72
N HIS A 74 -5.15 -12.04 -13.73
CA HIS A 74 -5.16 -11.71 -12.30
C HIS A 74 -6.16 -10.61 -11.90
N GLY A 75 -7.37 -10.62 -12.47
CA GLY A 75 -8.35 -9.54 -12.33
C GLY A 75 -8.72 -9.21 -10.88
N ALA A 76 -8.83 -10.20 -9.99
CA ALA A 76 -9.11 -9.95 -8.57
C ALA A 76 -7.92 -9.28 -7.87
N THR A 77 -6.71 -9.71 -8.16
CA THR A 77 -5.47 -9.12 -7.61
C THR A 77 -5.30 -7.68 -8.09
N MET A 78 -5.54 -7.40 -9.38
CA MET A 78 -5.47 -6.04 -9.93
C MET A 78 -6.53 -5.12 -9.31
N THR A 79 -7.74 -5.65 -9.09
CA THR A 79 -8.81 -4.92 -8.38
C THR A 79 -8.41 -4.59 -6.94
N ALA A 80 -7.76 -5.51 -6.23
CA ALA A 80 -7.27 -5.28 -4.88
C ALA A 80 -6.15 -4.22 -4.83
N LEU A 81 -5.21 -4.24 -5.78
CA LEU A 81 -4.19 -3.20 -5.92
C LEU A 81 -4.81 -1.82 -6.22
N ALA A 82 -5.77 -1.77 -7.14
CA ALA A 82 -6.49 -0.53 -7.46
C ALA A 82 -7.25 0.03 -6.24
N LEU A 83 -7.90 -0.83 -5.44
CA LEU A 83 -8.54 -0.42 -4.19
C LEU A 83 -7.56 0.18 -3.19
N MET A 84 -6.39 -0.46 -2.99
CA MET A 84 -5.35 0.09 -2.13
C MET A 84 -4.82 1.43 -2.65
N ALA A 85 -4.65 1.55 -3.98
CA ALA A 85 -4.20 2.79 -4.60
C ALA A 85 -5.21 3.93 -4.37
N LEU A 86 -6.51 3.68 -4.59
CA LEU A 86 -7.57 4.66 -4.32
C LEU A 86 -7.64 5.03 -2.83
N ALA A 87 -7.55 4.05 -1.92
CA ALA A 87 -7.53 4.31 -0.49
C ALA A 87 -6.29 5.10 -0.06
N SER A 88 -5.13 4.84 -0.66
CA SER A 88 -3.86 5.53 -0.33
C SER A 88 -3.86 7.02 -0.65
N VAL A 89 -4.74 7.46 -1.54
CA VAL A 89 -4.94 8.87 -1.92
C VAL A 89 -6.23 9.48 -1.37
N GLY A 90 -6.87 8.81 -0.39
CA GLY A 90 -7.92 9.36 0.44
C GLY A 90 -9.35 9.01 0.06
N HIS A 91 -9.59 8.15 -0.94
CA HIS A 91 -10.94 7.68 -1.25
C HIS A 91 -11.35 6.48 -0.39
N GLN A 92 -12.62 6.39 -0.05
CA GLN A 92 -13.17 5.30 0.75
C GLN A 92 -14.48 4.76 0.16
N PRO A 93 -14.80 3.47 0.35
CA PRO A 93 -16.08 2.90 -0.08
C PRO A 93 -17.28 3.64 0.51
N ALA A 94 -17.18 4.21 1.71
CA ALA A 94 -18.24 4.98 2.35
C ALA A 94 -18.52 6.34 1.70
N ASP A 95 -17.62 6.87 0.86
CA ASP A 95 -17.77 8.20 0.26
C ASP A 95 -18.93 8.24 -0.73
N ARG A 96 -19.64 9.37 -0.76
CA ARG A 96 -20.74 9.63 -1.70
C ARG A 96 -20.24 10.26 -3.01
N THR A 97 -19.05 9.81 -3.46
CA THR A 97 -18.39 10.24 -4.70
C THR A 97 -18.43 9.14 -5.75
N THR A 98 -18.01 9.45 -6.97
CA THR A 98 -17.84 8.46 -8.04
C THR A 98 -16.83 7.38 -7.63
N GLU A 99 -15.70 7.80 -7.06
CA GLU A 99 -14.62 6.94 -6.58
C GLU A 99 -15.12 6.00 -5.47
N GLY A 100 -15.85 6.52 -4.48
CA GLY A 100 -16.48 5.70 -3.44
C GLY A 100 -17.46 4.67 -4.02
N GLY A 101 -18.23 5.05 -5.05
CA GLY A 101 -19.10 4.14 -5.78
C GLY A 101 -18.33 3.02 -6.49
N VAL A 102 -17.20 3.37 -7.13
CA VAL A 102 -16.27 2.41 -7.75
C VAL A 102 -15.69 1.47 -6.71
N MET A 103 -15.22 2.00 -5.58
CA MET A 103 -14.65 1.20 -4.50
C MET A 103 -15.67 0.22 -3.90
N ARG A 104 -16.93 0.65 -3.65
CA ARG A 104 -17.99 -0.28 -3.18
C ARG A 104 -18.22 -1.46 -4.12
N LYS A 105 -18.32 -1.21 -5.43
CA LYS A 105 -18.47 -2.26 -6.44
C LYS A 105 -17.25 -3.19 -6.48
N ALA A 106 -16.04 -2.62 -6.40
CA ALA A 106 -14.82 -3.39 -6.40
C ALA A 106 -14.68 -4.27 -5.13
N VAL A 107 -15.03 -3.74 -3.95
CA VAL A 107 -15.10 -4.53 -2.71
C VAL A 107 -16.13 -5.67 -2.85
N THR A 108 -17.34 -5.38 -3.37
CA THR A 108 -18.36 -6.41 -3.62
C THR A 108 -17.83 -7.49 -4.57
N TYR A 109 -17.09 -7.10 -5.61
CA TYR A 109 -16.44 -8.03 -6.53
C TYR A 109 -15.44 -8.96 -5.81
N LEU A 110 -14.58 -8.44 -4.93
CA LEU A 110 -13.62 -9.26 -4.18
C LEU A 110 -14.29 -10.18 -3.14
N LEU A 111 -15.42 -9.76 -2.58
CA LEU A 111 -16.15 -10.51 -1.55
C LEU A 111 -17.08 -11.59 -2.12
N ARG A 112 -17.14 -11.79 -3.45
CA ARG A 112 -17.95 -12.85 -4.06
C ARG A 112 -17.60 -14.23 -3.50
N PRO A 113 -18.58 -15.14 -3.33
CA PRO A 113 -18.33 -16.47 -2.78
C PRO A 113 -17.21 -17.24 -3.51
N GLU A 114 -17.17 -17.13 -4.84
CA GLU A 114 -16.16 -17.76 -5.68
C GLU A 114 -14.77 -17.10 -5.62
N GLY A 115 -14.65 -15.89 -5.10
CA GLY A 115 -13.39 -15.16 -5.01
C GLY A 115 -12.38 -15.77 -4.01
N GLN A 116 -12.86 -16.56 -3.06
CA GLN A 116 -12.03 -17.20 -2.03
C GLN A 116 -12.47 -18.67 -1.84
N THR A 117 -11.52 -19.60 -1.84
CA THR A 117 -11.83 -21.02 -1.60
C THR A 117 -12.33 -21.28 -0.18
N VAL A 118 -12.89 -22.47 0.07
CA VAL A 118 -13.30 -22.91 1.40
C VAL A 118 -12.13 -22.85 2.40
N GLY A 119 -10.90 -23.18 1.94
CA GLY A 119 -9.67 -23.06 2.74
C GLY A 119 -9.14 -21.64 2.94
N GLY A 120 -9.83 -20.61 2.45
CA GLY A 120 -9.42 -19.21 2.62
C GLY A 120 -8.48 -18.67 1.53
N TYR A 121 -8.21 -19.41 0.46
CA TYR A 121 -7.26 -19.04 -0.59
C TYR A 121 -7.88 -18.14 -1.65
N PHE A 122 -7.34 -16.92 -1.82
CA PHE A 122 -7.76 -15.97 -2.85
C PHE A 122 -7.10 -16.22 -4.21
N GLY A 123 -5.80 -16.47 -4.24
CA GLY A 123 -5.00 -16.50 -5.46
C GLY A 123 -5.17 -17.73 -6.35
N GLN A 124 -6.08 -18.66 -6.01
CA GLN A 124 -6.32 -19.85 -6.81
C GLN A 124 -7.14 -19.57 -8.06
N ARG A 125 -8.19 -18.77 -7.92
CA ARG A 125 -9.18 -18.53 -8.98
C ARG A 125 -8.66 -17.64 -10.10
N ASP A 126 -7.91 -16.60 -9.78
CA ASP A 126 -7.34 -15.68 -10.76
C ASP A 126 -5.90 -16.04 -11.19
N GLY A 127 -5.38 -17.18 -10.72
CA GLY A 127 -4.06 -17.67 -11.06
C GLY A 127 -2.89 -16.88 -10.45
N SER A 128 -3.14 -15.85 -9.64
CA SER A 128 -2.11 -15.00 -9.02
C SER A 128 -1.35 -15.68 -7.88
N ARG A 129 -1.81 -16.87 -7.44
CA ARG A 129 -1.17 -17.69 -6.42
C ARG A 129 -1.00 -16.94 -5.08
N MET A 130 0.07 -17.17 -4.36
CA MET A 130 0.34 -16.51 -3.08
C MET A 130 0.64 -15.01 -3.23
N TYR A 131 1.06 -14.52 -4.40
CA TYR A 131 1.13 -13.08 -4.64
C TYR A 131 -0.23 -12.41 -4.45
N GLY A 132 -1.22 -12.81 -5.24
CA GLY A 132 -2.55 -12.25 -5.14
C GLY A 132 -3.21 -12.53 -3.80
N HIS A 133 -2.91 -13.68 -3.19
CA HIS A 133 -3.40 -13.98 -1.85
C HIS A 133 -2.94 -12.93 -0.82
N GLY A 134 -1.65 -12.61 -0.78
CA GLY A 134 -1.10 -11.58 0.09
C GLY A 134 -1.68 -10.20 -0.19
N ILE A 135 -1.72 -9.81 -1.48
CA ILE A 135 -2.25 -8.52 -1.92
C ILE A 135 -3.74 -8.36 -1.57
N MET A 136 -4.58 -9.37 -1.85
CA MET A 136 -6.01 -9.32 -1.54
C MET A 136 -6.26 -9.33 -0.04
N THR A 137 -5.51 -10.12 0.74
CA THR A 137 -5.61 -10.12 2.20
C THR A 137 -5.20 -8.76 2.77
N LEU A 138 -4.10 -8.17 2.30
CA LEU A 138 -3.67 -6.83 2.69
C LEU A 138 -4.73 -5.78 2.35
N SER A 139 -5.23 -5.78 1.12
CA SER A 139 -6.27 -4.82 0.68
C SER A 139 -7.51 -4.88 1.56
N LEU A 140 -8.00 -6.08 1.90
CA LEU A 140 -9.15 -6.24 2.77
C LEU A 140 -8.87 -5.77 4.20
N THR A 141 -7.67 -6.02 4.74
CA THR A 141 -7.32 -5.57 6.09
C THR A 141 -7.15 -4.05 6.17
N GLU A 142 -6.64 -3.41 5.13
CA GLU A 142 -6.54 -1.94 5.03
C GLU A 142 -7.91 -1.25 4.90
N LEU A 143 -8.90 -1.95 4.34
CA LEU A 143 -10.27 -1.44 4.16
C LEU A 143 -11.22 -1.78 5.31
N MET A 144 -10.77 -2.47 6.36
CA MET A 144 -11.60 -2.80 7.52
C MET A 144 -12.12 -1.53 8.22
N GLY A 145 -13.44 -1.45 8.40
CA GLY A 145 -14.10 -0.29 8.97
C GLY A 145 -14.38 0.84 7.98
N MET A 146 -14.02 0.67 6.70
CA MET A 146 -14.27 1.63 5.62
C MET A 146 -15.35 1.14 4.63
N GLY A 147 -16.03 0.04 4.93
CA GLY A 147 -17.07 -0.55 4.06
C GLY A 147 -18.26 0.39 3.84
N GLY A 148 -19.03 0.12 2.80
CA GLY A 148 -20.23 0.88 2.47
C GLY A 148 -21.35 0.76 3.50
N ASP A 149 -21.37 -0.35 4.25
CA ASP A 149 -22.29 -0.62 5.36
C ASP A 149 -21.71 -1.68 6.31
N LYS A 150 -22.43 -1.90 7.45
CA LYS A 150 -22.01 -2.87 8.47
C LYS A 150 -21.94 -4.32 7.98
N ALA A 151 -22.79 -4.71 7.02
CA ALA A 151 -22.80 -6.07 6.48
C ALA A 151 -21.54 -6.30 5.62
N GLN A 152 -21.19 -5.32 4.80
CA GLN A 152 -19.96 -5.37 3.99
C GLN A 152 -18.71 -5.40 4.89
N ASP A 153 -18.66 -4.58 5.95
CA ASP A 153 -17.56 -4.61 6.92
C ASP A 153 -17.41 -5.97 7.61
N ALA A 154 -18.52 -6.60 7.99
CA ALA A 154 -18.50 -7.94 8.58
C ALA A 154 -17.94 -8.98 7.59
N MET A 155 -18.32 -8.92 6.32
CA MET A 155 -17.79 -9.78 5.26
C MET A 155 -16.30 -9.52 5.00
N ILE A 156 -15.86 -8.27 4.95
CA ILE A 156 -14.44 -7.91 4.84
C ILE A 156 -13.65 -8.57 5.96
N ARG A 157 -14.08 -8.42 7.21
CA ARG A 157 -13.42 -8.99 8.39
C ARG A 157 -13.36 -10.52 8.31
N GLU A 158 -14.45 -11.19 7.97
CA GLU A 158 -14.49 -12.65 7.84
C GLU A 158 -13.51 -13.15 6.77
N ARG A 159 -13.58 -12.56 5.57
CA ARG A 159 -12.74 -12.96 4.44
C ARG A 159 -11.26 -12.68 4.70
N ALA A 160 -10.94 -11.54 5.30
CA ALA A 160 -9.59 -11.20 5.71
C ALA A 160 -9.04 -12.20 6.74
N GLN A 161 -9.81 -12.56 7.79
CA GLN A 161 -9.36 -13.54 8.79
C GLN A 161 -9.11 -14.91 8.17
N ARG A 162 -9.95 -15.36 7.23
CA ARG A 162 -9.73 -16.62 6.50
C ARG A 162 -8.45 -16.55 5.65
N GLY A 163 -8.19 -15.42 5.00
CA GLY A 163 -6.92 -15.20 4.28
C GLY A 163 -5.71 -15.26 5.21
N VAL A 164 -5.77 -14.57 6.34
CA VAL A 164 -4.74 -14.63 7.39
C VAL A 164 -4.49 -16.06 7.87
N ASN A 165 -5.54 -16.83 8.10
CA ASN A 165 -5.40 -18.22 8.54
C ASN A 165 -4.62 -19.08 7.53
N LEU A 166 -4.86 -18.88 6.22
CA LEU A 166 -4.08 -19.57 5.19
C LEU A 166 -2.61 -19.11 5.17
N ILE A 167 -2.34 -17.80 5.30
CA ILE A 167 -0.97 -17.28 5.39
C ILE A 167 -0.23 -17.96 6.54
N LEU A 168 -0.85 -18.05 7.72
CA LEU A 168 -0.28 -18.70 8.90
C LEU A 168 -0.07 -20.22 8.70
N ALA A 169 -1.02 -20.90 8.06
CA ALA A 169 -0.90 -22.33 7.75
C ALA A 169 0.26 -22.58 6.77
N SER A 170 0.37 -21.77 5.72
CA SER A 170 1.43 -21.87 4.70
C SER A 170 2.83 -21.63 5.26
N GLN A 171 2.97 -20.75 6.26
CA GLN A 171 4.26 -20.50 6.91
C GLN A 171 4.78 -21.72 7.66
N ARG A 172 3.86 -22.52 8.24
CA ARG A 172 4.17 -23.72 9.04
C ARG A 172 4.54 -24.95 8.19
N VAL A 173 4.36 -24.89 6.88
CA VAL A 173 4.78 -25.96 5.98
C VAL A 173 6.27 -26.21 6.14
N ARG A 174 6.64 -27.49 6.25
CA ARG A 174 8.04 -27.90 6.43
C ARG A 174 8.89 -27.41 5.25
N LYS A 175 9.93 -26.64 5.54
CA LYS A 175 10.90 -26.18 4.54
C LYS A 175 12.01 -27.22 4.38
N HIS A 176 12.48 -27.42 3.15
CA HIS A 176 13.55 -28.36 2.83
C HIS A 176 14.95 -27.83 3.22
N ASP A 177 15.06 -26.53 3.53
CA ASP A 177 16.29 -25.88 3.97
C ASP A 177 15.97 -24.83 5.04
N ALA A 178 16.80 -24.75 6.09
CA ALA A 178 16.61 -23.83 7.21
C ALA A 178 16.62 -22.34 6.78
N ARG A 179 17.29 -22.01 5.69
CA ARG A 179 17.31 -20.62 5.15
C ARG A 179 15.93 -20.14 4.70
N PHE A 180 14.98 -21.05 4.42
CA PHE A 180 13.63 -20.71 3.96
C PHE A 180 12.58 -20.64 5.08
N ILE A 181 12.93 -21.01 6.31
CA ILE A 181 12.01 -21.00 7.44
C ILE A 181 11.46 -19.60 7.69
N GLY A 182 10.15 -19.46 7.88
CA GLY A 182 9.46 -18.22 8.19
C GLY A 182 9.02 -17.41 6.97
N GLY A 183 9.48 -17.76 5.76
CA GLY A 183 9.04 -17.13 4.51
C GLY A 183 7.97 -17.94 3.77
N TRP A 184 7.56 -17.41 2.61
CA TRP A 184 6.57 -17.99 1.71
C TRP A 184 7.07 -18.03 0.27
N ARG A 185 6.42 -18.84 -0.56
CA ARG A 185 6.64 -18.94 -1.99
C ARG A 185 5.30 -18.86 -2.74
N TYR A 186 5.29 -19.21 -4.02
CA TYR A 186 4.15 -19.07 -4.93
C TYR A 186 2.94 -19.95 -4.59
N SER A 187 3.11 -21.08 -3.90
CA SER A 187 2.01 -21.96 -3.49
C SER A 187 1.93 -22.11 -1.98
N PRO A 188 0.73 -22.38 -1.42
CA PRO A 188 0.54 -22.52 0.02
C PRO A 188 1.37 -23.63 0.67
N ASP A 189 1.68 -24.68 -0.08
CA ASP A 189 2.40 -25.89 0.35
C ASP A 189 3.89 -25.88 -0.01
N ALA A 190 4.44 -24.75 -0.47
CA ALA A 190 5.81 -24.66 -0.93
C ALA A 190 6.85 -24.97 0.16
N GLY A 191 7.81 -25.82 -0.19
CA GLY A 191 8.94 -26.21 0.68
C GLY A 191 10.12 -25.22 0.65
N ASP A 192 10.04 -24.14 -0.12
CA ASP A 192 11.02 -23.06 -0.19
C ASP A 192 10.36 -21.69 0.07
N SER A 193 11.13 -20.60 -0.07
CA SER A 193 10.64 -19.23 0.13
C SER A 193 11.43 -18.23 -0.72
N ASP A 194 10.77 -17.13 -1.12
CA ASP A 194 11.44 -15.95 -1.68
C ASP A 194 10.96 -14.67 -1.00
N LEU A 195 11.76 -13.61 -1.16
CA LEU A 195 11.50 -12.35 -0.48
C LEU A 195 10.28 -11.62 -1.05
N SER A 196 10.07 -11.70 -2.35
CA SER A 196 9.01 -10.95 -3.03
C SER A 196 7.61 -11.39 -2.57
N VAL A 197 7.37 -12.71 -2.49
CA VAL A 197 6.12 -13.26 -1.94
C VAL A 197 6.05 -13.03 -0.43
N THR A 198 7.17 -13.23 0.28
CA THR A 198 7.23 -13.08 1.74
C THR A 198 6.82 -11.69 2.20
N VAL A 199 7.24 -10.63 1.50
CA VAL A 199 6.91 -9.25 1.89
C VAL A 199 5.39 -9.01 1.84
N TRP A 200 4.68 -9.46 0.80
CA TRP A 200 3.23 -9.30 0.73
C TRP A 200 2.49 -10.03 1.86
N GLN A 201 2.92 -11.26 2.20
CA GLN A 201 2.32 -12.00 3.32
C GLN A 201 2.59 -11.30 4.65
N LEU A 202 3.81 -10.81 4.87
CA LEU A 202 4.17 -10.12 6.10
C LEU A 202 3.43 -8.78 6.25
N LEU A 203 3.30 -8.00 5.17
CA LEU A 203 2.49 -6.78 5.17
C LEU A 203 1.03 -7.11 5.51
N ALA A 204 0.46 -8.16 4.91
CA ALA A 204 -0.90 -8.60 5.23
C ALA A 204 -1.06 -9.01 6.70
N LEU A 205 -0.09 -9.74 7.28
CA LEU A 205 -0.11 -10.10 8.70
C LEU A 205 0.03 -8.89 9.62
N ARG A 206 0.87 -7.91 9.27
CA ARG A 206 1.03 -6.68 10.05
C ARG A 206 -0.24 -5.82 10.01
N SER A 207 -0.79 -5.58 8.83
CA SER A 207 -2.06 -4.88 8.66
C SER A 207 -3.21 -5.58 9.40
N ALA A 208 -3.31 -6.89 9.26
CA ALA A 208 -4.31 -7.70 9.98
C ALA A 208 -4.20 -7.55 11.50
N LYS A 209 -2.99 -7.58 12.04
CA LYS A 209 -2.75 -7.39 13.47
C LYS A 209 -3.17 -6.00 13.93
N ASN A 210 -2.83 -4.95 13.18
CA ASN A 210 -3.23 -3.56 13.46
C ASN A 210 -4.75 -3.40 13.42
N ALA A 211 -5.43 -4.08 12.48
CA ALA A 211 -6.88 -4.13 12.36
C ALA A 211 -7.59 -5.03 13.42
N GLY A 212 -6.85 -5.59 14.37
CA GLY A 212 -7.40 -6.41 15.46
C GLY A 212 -7.83 -7.82 15.04
N LEU A 213 -7.25 -8.36 13.97
CA LEU A 213 -7.38 -9.78 13.62
C LEU A 213 -6.39 -10.64 14.40
N SER A 214 -6.70 -11.95 14.48
CA SER A 214 -5.85 -12.91 15.21
C SER A 214 -4.59 -13.24 14.42
N VAL A 215 -3.46 -12.64 14.83
CA VAL A 215 -2.13 -12.89 14.26
C VAL A 215 -1.13 -13.14 15.40
N PRO A 216 -0.60 -14.37 15.54
CA PRO A 216 0.42 -14.68 16.52
C PRO A 216 1.71 -13.88 16.30
N LYS A 217 2.31 -13.38 17.38
CA LYS A 217 3.58 -12.64 17.31
C LYS A 217 4.69 -13.50 16.69
N GLU A 218 4.70 -14.76 17.00
CA GLU A 218 5.70 -15.75 16.55
C GLU A 218 5.74 -15.88 15.02
N ALA A 219 4.61 -15.71 14.34
CA ALA A 219 4.55 -15.72 12.87
C ALA A 219 5.26 -14.51 12.26
N ILE A 220 5.09 -13.33 12.86
CA ILE A 220 5.81 -12.11 12.45
C ILE A 220 7.30 -12.26 12.76
N ASP A 221 7.66 -12.74 13.96
CA ASP A 221 9.06 -12.95 14.36
C ASP A 221 9.78 -13.95 13.42
N ALA A 222 9.10 -15.03 13.02
CA ALA A 222 9.64 -15.99 12.06
C ALA A 222 9.89 -15.36 10.68
N ALA A 223 8.95 -14.51 10.20
CA ALA A 223 9.13 -13.77 8.95
C ALA A 223 10.28 -12.78 9.03
N VAL A 224 10.43 -12.05 10.13
CA VAL A 224 11.59 -11.18 10.39
C VAL A 224 12.90 -11.98 10.37
N GLY A 225 12.89 -13.19 10.94
CA GLY A 225 14.02 -14.11 10.86
C GLY A 225 14.39 -14.46 9.40
N TYR A 226 13.38 -14.69 8.55
CA TYR A 226 13.60 -14.89 7.11
C TYR A 226 14.16 -13.63 6.43
N LEU A 227 13.63 -12.44 6.70
CA LEU A 227 14.17 -11.18 6.17
C LEU A 227 15.66 -11.03 6.49
N ARG A 228 16.06 -11.28 7.74
CA ARG A 228 17.46 -11.19 8.15
C ARG A 228 18.37 -12.16 7.41
N ARG A 229 17.88 -13.37 7.06
CA ARG A 229 18.63 -14.32 6.23
C ARG A 229 18.67 -13.91 4.75
N SER A 230 17.69 -13.15 4.30
CA SER A 230 17.66 -12.59 2.93
C SER A 230 18.55 -11.37 2.76
N TYR A 231 19.09 -10.79 3.84
CA TYR A 231 20.09 -9.74 3.74
C TYR A 231 21.44 -10.32 3.31
N PHE A 232 22.02 -9.79 2.24
CA PHE A 232 23.25 -10.32 1.63
C PHE A 232 24.49 -9.92 2.44
N SER A 233 24.68 -10.59 3.55
CA SER A 233 25.84 -10.43 4.43
C SER A 233 26.03 -11.67 5.30
N GLY A 234 27.29 -12.04 5.53
CA GLY A 234 27.63 -12.96 6.61
C GLY A 234 27.46 -12.30 7.98
N ARG A 235 27.60 -13.11 9.03
CA ARG A 235 27.68 -12.63 10.41
C ARG A 235 28.94 -13.17 11.09
N ASP A 236 29.59 -12.32 11.88
CA ASP A 236 30.71 -12.72 12.71
C ASP A 236 30.26 -13.52 13.96
N ALA A 237 31.21 -13.96 14.78
CA ALA A 237 30.94 -14.70 16.01
C ALA A 237 30.10 -13.92 17.04
N GLN A 238 30.03 -12.59 16.92
CA GLN A 238 29.22 -11.71 17.77
C GLN A 238 27.85 -11.39 17.11
N GLY A 239 27.54 -12.00 15.96
CA GLY A 239 26.28 -11.80 15.23
C GLY A 239 26.21 -10.51 14.41
N ARG A 240 27.29 -9.73 14.31
CA ARG A 240 27.35 -8.47 13.54
C ARG A 240 27.51 -8.76 12.05
N LEU A 241 26.95 -7.90 11.21
CA LEU A 241 27.06 -8.01 9.76
C LEU A 241 28.53 -7.85 9.32
N THR A 242 29.04 -8.79 8.52
CA THR A 242 30.39 -8.70 7.94
C THR A 242 30.42 -7.79 6.69
N ASN A 243 29.27 -7.57 6.06
CA ASN A 243 29.07 -6.58 5.01
C ASN A 243 27.86 -5.69 5.37
N PRO A 244 28.07 -4.63 6.19
CA PRO A 244 26.98 -3.77 6.64
C PRO A 244 26.41 -2.87 5.54
N LYS A 245 27.14 -2.64 4.44
CA LYS A 245 26.72 -1.83 3.27
C LYS A 245 26.23 -2.75 2.15
N SER A 246 25.19 -3.49 2.41
CA SER A 246 24.58 -4.43 1.48
C SER A 246 23.06 -4.23 1.47
N ALA A 247 22.32 -5.15 0.85
CA ALA A 247 20.88 -5.08 0.81
C ALA A 247 20.24 -6.48 0.74
N PHE A 248 18.92 -6.51 0.56
CA PHE A 248 18.16 -7.75 0.52
C PHE A 248 18.19 -8.39 -0.86
N SER A 249 18.16 -9.71 -0.87
CA SER A 249 18.19 -10.60 -2.02
C SER A 249 16.84 -11.24 -2.25
N TYR A 250 16.58 -11.68 -3.46
CA TYR A 250 15.38 -12.45 -3.80
C TYR A 250 15.29 -13.78 -3.02
N VAL A 251 16.40 -14.50 -2.96
CA VAL A 251 16.56 -15.72 -2.16
C VAL A 251 17.82 -15.58 -1.29
N PRO A 252 17.81 -16.05 -0.03
CA PRO A 252 18.99 -15.99 0.84
C PRO A 252 20.26 -16.53 0.16
N GLY A 253 21.34 -15.74 0.21
CA GLY A 253 22.64 -16.08 -0.38
C GLY A 253 22.84 -15.59 -1.83
N GLN A 254 21.83 -15.01 -2.46
CA GLN A 254 21.99 -14.36 -3.78
C GLN A 254 22.38 -12.88 -3.63
N PRO A 255 22.97 -12.26 -4.70
CA PRO A 255 23.22 -10.82 -4.70
C PRO A 255 21.94 -10.00 -4.54
N PRO A 256 22.04 -8.78 -3.95
CA PRO A 256 20.90 -7.90 -3.79
C PRO A 256 20.40 -7.37 -5.15
N GLN A 257 19.08 -7.05 -5.17
CA GLN A 257 18.42 -6.44 -6.31
C GLN A 257 17.63 -5.23 -5.83
N TYR A 258 17.47 -4.20 -6.68
CA TYR A 258 16.80 -2.94 -6.34
C TYR A 258 15.43 -3.16 -5.67
N ALA A 259 14.53 -3.88 -6.34
CA ALA A 259 13.19 -4.11 -5.81
C ALA A 259 13.21 -4.88 -4.47
N MET A 260 14.09 -5.87 -4.33
CA MET A 260 14.23 -6.65 -3.10
C MET A 260 14.86 -5.85 -1.97
N ALA A 261 15.85 -5.00 -2.27
CA ALA A 261 16.45 -4.10 -1.31
C ALA A 261 15.40 -3.16 -0.70
N ALA A 262 14.57 -2.57 -1.53
CA ALA A 262 13.48 -1.68 -1.10
C ALA A 262 12.37 -2.42 -0.33
N ALA A 263 11.94 -3.58 -0.83
CA ALA A 263 10.91 -4.39 -0.21
C ALA A 263 11.32 -4.93 1.17
N GLY A 264 12.53 -5.46 1.29
CA GLY A 264 13.07 -5.93 2.58
C GLY A 264 13.25 -4.80 3.59
N MET A 265 13.73 -3.62 3.14
CA MET A 265 13.84 -2.43 3.99
C MET A 265 12.46 -2.03 4.54
N LEU A 266 11.43 -1.90 3.71
CA LEU A 266 10.08 -1.58 4.15
C LEU A 266 9.52 -2.63 5.11
N ALA A 267 9.67 -3.91 4.76
CA ALA A 267 9.17 -5.02 5.58
C ALA A 267 9.76 -5.03 7.00
N MET A 268 11.05 -4.73 7.14
CA MET A 268 11.68 -4.56 8.46
C MET A 268 11.09 -3.36 9.22
N GLN A 269 10.91 -2.23 8.55
CA GLN A 269 10.39 -1.00 9.16
C GLN A 269 8.93 -1.15 9.64
N VAL A 270 8.05 -1.79 8.87
CA VAL A 270 6.65 -2.05 9.30
C VAL A 270 6.57 -3.05 10.45
N CYS A 271 7.66 -3.77 10.72
CA CYS A 271 7.82 -4.59 11.92
C CYS A 271 8.45 -3.83 13.10
N GLY A 272 8.62 -2.50 13.01
CA GLY A 272 9.21 -1.67 14.07
C GLY A 272 10.74 -1.71 14.14
N LEU A 273 11.42 -2.26 13.14
CA LEU A 273 12.88 -2.45 13.12
C LEU A 273 13.58 -1.33 12.33
N HIS A 274 13.24 -0.07 12.61
CA HIS A 274 13.71 1.11 11.88
C HIS A 274 15.23 1.29 11.93
N ASP A 275 15.87 0.96 13.07
CA ASP A 275 17.29 1.15 13.32
C ASP A 275 18.12 -0.14 13.15
N ALA A 276 17.50 -1.21 12.62
CA ALA A 276 18.22 -2.44 12.38
C ALA A 276 19.38 -2.22 11.40
N PRO A 277 20.54 -2.87 11.62
CA PRO A 277 21.69 -2.73 10.72
C PRO A 277 21.38 -3.06 9.27
N GLU A 278 20.49 -4.02 9.03
CA GLU A 278 20.00 -4.39 7.70
C GLU A 278 19.23 -3.24 7.00
N VAL A 279 18.45 -2.47 7.77
CA VAL A 279 17.71 -1.30 7.25
C VAL A 279 18.67 -0.16 6.94
N GLN A 280 19.65 0.08 7.79
CA GLN A 280 20.68 1.11 7.58
C GLN A 280 21.52 0.78 6.34
N GLY A 281 21.98 -0.46 6.23
CA GLY A 281 22.78 -0.91 5.09
C GLY A 281 22.00 -0.87 3.77
N ALA A 282 20.74 -1.33 3.75
CA ALA A 282 19.88 -1.26 2.58
C ALA A 282 19.61 0.18 2.14
N ALA A 283 19.39 1.11 3.09
CA ALA A 283 19.21 2.52 2.78
C ALA A 283 20.46 3.13 2.14
N GLU A 284 21.66 2.76 2.61
CA GLU A 284 22.91 3.22 2.02
C GLU A 284 23.14 2.61 0.63
N TRP A 285 22.88 1.32 0.46
CA TRP A 285 22.98 0.63 -0.81
C TRP A 285 22.02 1.25 -1.86
N LEU A 286 20.78 1.53 -1.48
CA LEU A 286 19.76 2.14 -2.35
C LEU A 286 20.10 3.58 -2.77
N ARG A 287 20.86 4.33 -1.99
CA ARG A 287 21.35 5.65 -2.41
C ARG A 287 22.29 5.57 -3.61
N SER A 288 23.08 4.50 -3.71
CA SER A 288 23.99 4.26 -4.85
C SER A 288 23.30 3.55 -6.02
N THR A 289 22.05 3.11 -5.83
CA THR A 289 21.27 2.39 -6.83
C THR A 289 19.88 3.03 -6.96
N PRO A 290 19.79 4.29 -7.44
CA PRO A 290 18.50 4.99 -7.56
C PRO A 290 17.62 4.33 -8.62
N PRO A 291 16.27 4.52 -8.55
CA PRO A 291 15.37 4.00 -9.57
C PRO A 291 15.67 4.58 -10.94
N ALA A 292 15.69 3.71 -11.95
CA ALA A 292 15.74 4.06 -13.35
C ALA A 292 14.46 3.57 -14.04
N TRP A 293 13.92 4.36 -14.97
CA TRP A 293 12.65 4.06 -15.62
C TRP A 293 12.65 2.72 -16.37
N ASP A 294 13.76 2.36 -16.98
CA ASP A 294 13.98 1.13 -17.73
C ASP A 294 14.46 -0.06 -16.86
N ALA A 295 14.55 0.13 -15.54
CA ALA A 295 14.94 -0.94 -14.64
C ALA A 295 13.85 -2.03 -14.58
N ALA A 296 14.28 -3.28 -14.52
CA ALA A 296 13.39 -4.40 -14.33
C ALA A 296 12.54 -4.21 -13.04
N TRP A 297 11.23 -4.39 -13.16
CA TRP A 297 10.28 -4.22 -12.05
C TRP A 297 10.32 -2.81 -11.43
N PHE A 298 10.36 -1.77 -12.30
CA PHE A 298 10.43 -0.37 -11.88
C PHE A 298 9.31 0.02 -10.92
N PHE A 299 8.04 -0.20 -11.29
CA PHE A 299 6.89 0.20 -10.45
C PHE A 299 6.87 -0.59 -9.13
N TYR A 300 7.15 -1.89 -9.19
CA TYR A 300 7.23 -2.75 -8.02
C TYR A 300 8.29 -2.26 -7.02
N GLY A 301 9.51 -2.05 -7.50
CA GLY A 301 10.62 -1.57 -6.67
C GLY A 301 10.41 -0.15 -6.16
N THR A 302 9.87 0.72 -7.00
CA THR A 302 9.65 2.14 -6.69
C THR A 302 8.58 2.34 -5.62
N TYR A 303 7.51 1.54 -5.62
CA TYR A 303 6.52 1.54 -4.55
C TYR A 303 7.18 1.27 -3.18
N TYR A 304 7.94 0.20 -3.06
CA TYR A 304 8.62 -0.11 -1.81
C TYR A 304 9.66 0.94 -1.44
N TYR A 305 10.41 1.45 -2.43
CA TYR A 305 11.43 2.45 -2.21
C TYR A 305 10.85 3.77 -1.71
N ALA A 306 9.75 4.23 -2.28
CA ALA A 306 9.06 5.44 -1.85
C ALA A 306 8.58 5.31 -0.39
N GLN A 307 7.88 4.22 -0.07
CA GLN A 307 7.35 3.96 1.28
C GLN A 307 8.48 3.79 2.32
N ALA A 308 9.49 2.98 2.01
CA ALA A 308 10.61 2.73 2.92
C ALA A 308 11.44 3.99 3.18
N SER A 309 11.68 4.78 2.15
CA SER A 309 12.43 6.04 2.27
C SER A 309 11.65 7.07 3.07
N HIS A 310 10.33 7.14 2.89
CA HIS A 310 9.47 8.02 3.67
C HIS A 310 9.51 7.66 5.17
N LYS A 311 9.34 6.38 5.53
CA LYS A 311 9.48 5.90 6.92
C LYS A 311 10.87 6.16 7.52
N ARG A 312 11.90 6.23 6.70
CA ARG A 312 13.25 6.62 7.16
C ARG A 312 13.34 8.12 7.47
N GLY A 313 12.59 8.94 6.76
CA GLY A 313 12.56 10.39 6.95
C GLY A 313 13.80 11.14 6.43
N GLY A 314 13.91 12.38 6.84
CA GLY A 314 15.07 13.23 6.58
C GLY A 314 15.34 13.53 5.09
N GLU A 315 16.62 13.63 4.74
CA GLU A 315 17.05 13.95 3.36
C GLU A 315 16.71 12.85 2.37
N MET A 316 16.79 11.58 2.80
CA MET A 316 16.46 10.44 1.94
C MET A 316 15.00 10.50 1.48
N ALA A 317 14.07 10.74 2.40
CA ALA A 317 12.65 10.86 2.07
C ALA A 317 12.39 11.97 1.04
N ARG A 318 13.01 13.14 1.22
CA ARG A 318 12.86 14.27 0.27
C ARG A 318 13.39 13.92 -1.12
N LYS A 319 14.65 13.47 -1.20
CA LYS A 319 15.29 13.16 -2.49
C LYS A 319 14.57 12.05 -3.26
N VAL A 320 14.11 11.02 -2.54
CA VAL A 320 13.39 9.89 -3.17
C VAL A 320 12.02 10.33 -3.66
N ARG A 321 11.26 11.07 -2.83
CA ARG A 321 9.97 11.62 -3.22
C ARG A 321 10.09 12.46 -4.49
N ASP A 322 11.05 13.40 -4.53
CA ASP A 322 11.22 14.31 -5.65
C ASP A 322 11.63 13.53 -6.91
N ARG A 323 12.60 12.60 -6.80
CA ARG A 323 13.04 11.73 -7.91
C ARG A 323 11.91 10.85 -8.46
N VAL A 324 11.13 10.21 -7.59
CA VAL A 324 10.01 9.35 -7.99
C VAL A 324 8.92 10.17 -8.66
N SER A 325 8.57 11.34 -8.09
CA SER A 325 7.58 12.23 -8.69
C SER A 325 8.00 12.71 -10.08
N ASP A 326 9.27 13.08 -10.27
CA ASP A 326 9.78 13.52 -11.57
C ASP A 326 9.76 12.40 -12.61
N LEU A 327 10.19 11.18 -12.25
CA LEU A 327 10.15 10.03 -13.14
C LEU A 327 8.72 9.70 -13.57
N LEU A 328 7.79 9.64 -12.62
CA LEU A 328 6.39 9.35 -12.91
C LEU A 328 5.74 10.45 -13.75
N ALA A 329 6.06 11.73 -13.49
CA ALA A 329 5.53 12.85 -14.26
C ALA A 329 6.01 12.88 -15.71
N GLN A 330 7.22 12.40 -15.99
CA GLN A 330 7.78 12.36 -17.36
C GLN A 330 7.13 11.25 -18.21
N HIS A 331 6.50 10.24 -17.58
CA HIS A 331 6.04 9.04 -18.27
C HIS A 331 4.55 8.76 -18.08
N GLN A 332 3.79 9.68 -17.48
CA GLN A 332 2.33 9.54 -17.44
C GLN A 332 1.74 9.74 -18.83
N THR A 333 0.90 8.81 -19.24
CA THR A 333 0.23 8.88 -20.55
C THR A 333 -0.95 9.86 -20.51
N PRO A 334 -1.43 10.39 -21.67
CA PRO A 334 -2.52 11.38 -21.72
C PRO A 334 -3.84 10.90 -21.11
N ASP A 335 -4.08 9.60 -21.01
CA ASP A 335 -5.26 9.03 -20.35
C ASP A 335 -5.10 8.91 -18.82
N GLY A 336 -3.99 9.37 -18.27
CA GLY A 336 -3.69 9.37 -16.84
C GLY A 336 -3.02 8.09 -16.34
N SER A 337 -2.82 7.07 -17.18
CA SER A 337 -2.18 5.82 -16.79
C SER A 337 -0.67 5.85 -16.87
N TRP A 338 -0.03 4.76 -16.42
CA TRP A 338 1.37 4.44 -16.68
C TRP A 338 1.48 3.05 -17.31
N GLN A 339 2.56 2.85 -18.07
CA GLN A 339 2.87 1.58 -18.72
C GLN A 339 4.32 1.21 -18.42
N GLY A 340 4.57 -0.02 -17.95
CA GLY A 340 5.91 -0.57 -17.77
C GLY A 340 6.61 -0.80 -19.09
N VAL A 341 7.90 -0.52 -19.13
CA VAL A 341 8.75 -0.75 -20.32
C VAL A 341 9.49 -2.10 -20.25
N ASP A 342 9.73 -2.62 -19.06
CA ASP A 342 10.20 -3.99 -18.85
C ASP A 342 9.13 -4.99 -19.30
N GLY A 343 9.51 -5.98 -20.10
CA GLY A 343 8.59 -6.95 -20.70
C GLY A 343 7.77 -7.72 -19.66
N SER A 344 8.37 -8.06 -18.53
CA SER A 344 7.71 -8.79 -17.45
C SER A 344 6.72 -7.92 -16.69
N GLU A 345 7.10 -6.70 -16.33
CA GLU A 345 6.23 -5.76 -15.60
C GLU A 345 5.18 -5.14 -16.53
N GLY A 346 5.55 -4.78 -17.75
CA GLY A 346 4.64 -4.26 -18.77
C GLY A 346 3.53 -5.23 -19.15
N SER A 347 3.79 -6.55 -19.07
CA SER A 347 2.79 -7.58 -19.31
C SER A 347 1.67 -7.60 -18.25
N GLN A 348 1.92 -7.06 -17.05
CA GLN A 348 0.90 -6.97 -16.00
C GLN A 348 -0.21 -5.96 -16.34
N GLY A 349 0.05 -5.01 -17.25
CA GLY A 349 -0.92 -4.05 -17.74
C GLY A 349 -0.88 -2.70 -17.03
N ARG A 350 -1.65 -1.75 -17.58
CA ARG A 350 -1.65 -0.35 -17.10
C ARG A 350 -2.36 -0.19 -15.76
N VAL A 351 -3.36 -1.02 -15.44
CA VAL A 351 -4.01 -0.99 -14.11
C VAL A 351 -2.99 -1.27 -13.02
N TYR A 352 -2.14 -2.30 -13.21
CA TYR A 352 -1.04 -2.59 -12.29
C TYR A 352 -0.08 -1.41 -12.15
N CYS A 353 0.47 -0.93 -13.26
CA CYS A 353 1.45 0.16 -13.25
C CYS A 353 0.89 1.44 -12.63
N THR A 354 -0.37 1.77 -12.93
CA THR A 354 -1.05 2.95 -12.38
C THR A 354 -1.31 2.81 -10.87
N ALA A 355 -1.77 1.63 -10.42
CA ALA A 355 -1.96 1.39 -9.00
C ALA A 355 -0.64 1.51 -8.21
N MET A 356 0.44 0.92 -8.71
CA MET A 356 1.76 1.01 -8.08
C MET A 356 2.34 2.43 -8.11
N ALA A 357 2.11 3.19 -9.19
CA ALA A 357 2.48 4.60 -9.28
C ALA A 357 1.75 5.46 -8.25
N LEU A 358 0.43 5.29 -8.12
CA LEU A 358 -0.37 6.00 -7.11
C LEU A 358 0.08 5.66 -5.69
N LEU A 359 0.33 4.37 -5.39
CA LEU A 359 0.89 3.93 -4.11
C LEU A 359 2.28 4.53 -3.83
N SER A 360 3.08 4.79 -4.88
CA SER A 360 4.38 5.47 -4.75
C SER A 360 4.24 6.96 -4.48
N LEU A 361 3.25 7.63 -5.09
CA LEU A 361 2.98 9.05 -4.92
C LEU A 361 2.26 9.37 -3.60
N SER A 362 1.52 8.39 -3.05
CA SER A 362 0.69 8.55 -1.85
C SER A 362 1.48 8.76 -0.55
N VAL A 363 2.81 8.65 -0.58
CA VAL A 363 3.67 8.91 0.60
C VAL A 363 3.48 10.30 1.24
N ARG A 364 2.79 11.21 0.54
CA ARG A 364 2.42 12.52 1.07
C ARG A 364 1.21 12.48 2.00
N HIS A 365 0.35 11.48 1.85
CA HIS A 365 -0.99 11.45 2.45
C HIS A 365 -1.12 10.49 3.64
N HIS A 366 -0.40 9.38 3.66
CA HIS A 366 -0.41 8.37 4.74
C HIS A 366 -1.81 7.84 5.11
N TYR A 367 -2.70 7.70 4.13
CA TYR A 367 -4.06 7.22 4.43
C TYR A 367 -4.15 5.71 4.71
N LEU A 368 -3.23 4.89 4.18
CA LEU A 368 -3.24 3.46 4.48
C LEU A 368 -2.76 3.19 5.91
N PRO A 369 -3.55 2.50 6.74
CA PRO A 369 -3.26 2.21 8.15
C PRO A 369 -1.88 1.58 8.38
N ILE A 370 -1.42 0.68 7.50
CA ILE A 370 -0.12 0.01 7.63
C ILE A 370 1.07 0.99 7.60
N TYR A 371 0.90 2.20 7.07
CA TYR A 371 1.96 3.19 6.96
C TYR A 371 1.87 4.31 7.98
N GLN A 372 0.82 4.34 8.81
CA GLN A 372 0.58 5.41 9.80
C GLN A 372 1.40 5.27 11.09
N GLU A 373 2.14 4.17 11.30
CA GLU A 373 2.97 3.90 12.48
C GLU A 373 4.42 4.38 12.34
#